data_b6ae556ffc2a6f589bff0bfa68250c04
#
_entry.id   b6ae556ffc2a6f589bff0bfa68250c04
#
_cell.length_a   1.000
_cell.length_b   1.000
_cell.length_c   1.000
_cell.angle_alpha   90.00
_cell.angle_beta   90.00
_cell.angle_gamma   90.00
#
_symmetry.space_group_name_H-M   'P 1'
#
loop_
_entity.id
_entity.type
_entity.pdbx_description
1 polymer ?
#
loop_
_entity_poly.entity_id
_entity_poly.type
_entity_poly.pdbx_seq_one_letter_code
_entity_poly.pdbx_strand_id
1 'polypeptide(L)'
;MIDLGLARISRLVPASSLAWKAIHVAGTNGKGSIAGYLSSLLTAGGLRCGSFTSPHLVDRWDCITINEHAVQESLFRHVEEQVKRRDASLGVGATEFELLTATAFEIFRQEDVDVGVVEVGMGGRLDSTNILTSGSVLVSVIANIGLDHQAILGRTLAEIAAEKAGIMKPGVPCVVDGTNEEQVKSVIRHHASRASTTATFVEPDSIVSAYPQLRQRFHDLAAQPHQRSNISCAVAALECALPRLRANLKPTDLLPFLPLNPRAGRLQLVDLWPLIPRRDSPVLLDGAHNPQSAKVLASYVDQTLRRPEANITWVIAASQGKDLPELFGSLLRPGDNVAAVQFGPVDGMPWVRSVPTAELLATARSITTTTTTTSHGTTTQFGHDISKALQWAHLTAADNPIVIAGSLYLVSDVLRLLRQTAAAEEETAADTAMARIAAPV
;
A
#
# COMPACT_ATOMS: atom_id res chain seq x y z
N MET A 1 7.09 -5.60 20.62
CA MET A 1 7.42 -4.15 20.60
C MET A 1 8.16 -3.89 19.29
N ILE A 2 7.85 -2.81 18.57
CA ILE A 2 8.61 -2.42 17.38
C ILE A 2 9.95 -1.85 17.87
N ASP A 3 11.05 -2.43 17.39
CA ASP A 3 12.42 -2.04 17.75
C ASP A 3 13.19 -1.69 16.48
N LEU A 4 13.37 -0.38 16.25
CA LEU A 4 14.02 0.16 15.06
C LEU A 4 15.52 0.28 15.27
N GLY A 5 16.30 0.01 14.22
CA GLY A 5 17.75 0.17 14.25
C GLY A 5 18.44 -0.54 13.11
N LEU A 6 19.67 -0.15 12.80
CA LEU A 6 20.41 -0.72 11.68
C LEU A 6 21.43 -1.78 12.10
N ALA A 7 21.74 -1.89 13.38
CA ALA A 7 22.83 -2.76 13.85
C ALA A 7 22.58 -4.25 13.56
N ARG A 8 21.36 -4.73 13.76
CA ARG A 8 20.98 -6.13 13.51
C ARG A 8 20.99 -6.44 12.03
N ILE A 9 20.21 -5.67 11.25
CA ILE A 9 20.09 -5.90 9.81
C ILE A 9 21.43 -5.79 9.08
N SER A 10 22.34 -4.90 9.50
CA SER A 10 23.69 -4.76 8.90
C SER A 10 24.57 -6.00 9.14
N ARG A 11 24.32 -6.78 10.18
CA ARG A 11 25.00 -8.07 10.41
C ARG A 11 24.33 -9.20 9.63
N LEU A 12 23.03 -9.10 9.39
CA LEU A 12 22.23 -10.13 8.73
C LEU A 12 22.38 -10.10 7.21
N VAL A 13 22.50 -8.92 6.61
CA VAL A 13 22.58 -8.72 5.14
C VAL A 13 24.04 -8.54 4.74
N PRO A 14 24.66 -9.50 4.04
CA PRO A 14 26.01 -9.35 3.51
C PRO A 14 26.04 -8.29 2.39
N ALA A 15 27.18 -7.62 2.24
CA ALA A 15 27.36 -6.58 1.20
C ALA A 15 27.10 -7.11 -0.22
N SER A 16 27.37 -8.40 -0.48
CA SER A 16 27.08 -9.06 -1.76
C SER A 16 25.59 -9.12 -2.10
N SER A 17 24.71 -9.09 -1.11
CA SER A 17 23.24 -9.05 -1.33
C SER A 17 22.74 -7.66 -1.79
N LEU A 18 23.60 -6.64 -1.83
CA LEU A 18 23.28 -5.27 -2.26
C LEU A 18 23.98 -4.89 -3.60
N ALA A 19 24.27 -5.87 -4.45
CA ALA A 19 24.96 -5.63 -5.73
C ALA A 19 24.07 -4.94 -6.79
N TRP A 20 22.75 -4.98 -6.64
CA TRP A 20 21.78 -4.34 -7.50
C TRP A 20 21.58 -2.85 -7.17
N LYS A 21 20.98 -2.11 -8.09
CA LYS A 21 20.68 -0.69 -7.89
C LYS A 21 19.32 -0.51 -7.23
N ALA A 22 19.13 0.59 -6.48
CA ALA A 22 17.92 0.83 -5.70
C ALA A 22 17.29 2.19 -5.99
N ILE A 23 15.95 2.21 -5.99
CA ILE A 23 15.12 3.41 -5.78
C ILE A 23 14.48 3.26 -4.42
N HIS A 24 14.76 4.17 -3.48
CA HIS A 24 14.35 4.05 -2.09
C HIS A 24 13.22 5.02 -1.76
N VAL A 25 12.05 4.51 -1.31
CA VAL A 25 10.81 5.30 -1.20
C VAL A 25 10.34 5.36 0.25
N ALA A 26 10.33 6.57 0.84
CA ALA A 26 9.73 6.87 2.14
C ALA A 26 8.50 7.79 2.01
N GLY A 27 7.73 7.92 3.07
CA GLY A 27 6.53 8.75 3.13
C GLY A 27 5.53 8.22 4.16
N THR A 28 4.46 8.95 4.41
CA THR A 28 3.31 8.42 5.16
C THR A 28 2.34 7.75 4.20
N ASN A 29 1.82 8.48 3.24
CA ASN A 29 0.92 7.98 2.22
C ASN A 29 1.59 8.03 0.84
N GLY A 30 1.19 7.15 -0.08
CA GLY A 30 1.68 7.14 -1.47
C GLY A 30 2.89 6.26 -1.75
N LYS A 31 3.65 5.81 -0.75
CA LYS A 31 4.86 4.98 -0.94
C LYS A 31 4.66 3.79 -1.88
N GLY A 32 3.73 2.90 -1.54
CA GLY A 32 3.44 1.71 -2.32
C GLY A 32 2.91 2.02 -3.73
N SER A 33 2.14 3.12 -3.90
CA SER A 33 1.69 3.56 -5.22
C SER A 33 2.84 4.05 -6.08
N ILE A 34 3.75 4.88 -5.52
CA ILE A 34 4.96 5.33 -6.21
C ILE A 34 5.83 4.12 -6.57
N ALA A 35 6.04 3.19 -5.64
CA ALA A 35 6.78 1.95 -5.90
C ALA A 35 6.14 1.13 -7.02
N GLY A 36 4.82 1.01 -7.06
CA GLY A 36 4.09 0.32 -8.12
C GLY A 36 4.25 0.99 -9.48
N TYR A 37 4.09 2.31 -9.57
CA TYR A 37 4.32 3.04 -10.84
C TYR A 37 5.76 2.87 -11.33
N LEU A 38 6.74 2.99 -10.44
CA LEU A 38 8.16 2.82 -10.78
C LEU A 38 8.45 1.40 -11.28
N SER A 39 7.98 0.39 -10.54
CA SER A 39 8.19 -1.02 -10.90
C SER A 39 7.59 -1.35 -12.26
N SER A 40 6.33 -0.95 -12.51
CA SER A 40 5.65 -1.18 -13.79
C SER A 40 6.37 -0.49 -14.96
N LEU A 41 6.76 0.78 -14.79
CA LEU A 41 7.43 1.52 -15.84
C LEU A 41 8.84 0.99 -16.13
N LEU A 42 9.62 0.64 -15.10
CA LEU A 42 10.95 0.06 -15.27
C LEU A 42 10.90 -1.31 -15.96
N THR A 43 9.91 -2.15 -15.57
CA THR A 43 9.66 -3.46 -16.22
C THR A 43 9.27 -3.28 -17.68
N ALA A 44 8.37 -2.34 -17.99
CA ALA A 44 7.99 -2.00 -19.38
C ALA A 44 9.18 -1.50 -20.20
N GLY A 45 10.16 -0.83 -19.55
CA GLY A 45 11.43 -0.43 -20.15
C GLY A 45 12.42 -1.58 -20.40
N GLY A 46 12.03 -2.83 -20.11
CA GLY A 46 12.86 -4.02 -20.29
C GLY A 46 13.97 -4.16 -19.27
N LEU A 47 13.84 -3.54 -18.09
CA LEU A 47 14.70 -3.76 -16.94
C LEU A 47 14.14 -4.89 -16.07
N ARG A 48 15.00 -5.76 -15.55
CA ARG A 48 14.62 -6.73 -14.53
C ARG A 48 14.42 -6.02 -13.20
N CYS A 49 13.17 -5.72 -12.88
CA CYS A 49 12.82 -4.90 -11.74
C CYS A 49 12.31 -5.76 -10.57
N GLY A 50 12.96 -5.62 -9.41
CA GLY A 50 12.43 -6.10 -8.13
C GLY A 50 11.63 -4.99 -7.44
N SER A 51 10.53 -5.34 -6.77
CA SER A 51 9.82 -4.39 -5.90
C SER A 51 9.61 -5.01 -4.52
N PHE A 52 9.95 -4.26 -3.48
CA PHE A 52 9.69 -4.63 -2.09
C PHE A 52 8.82 -3.57 -1.44
N THR A 53 7.63 -3.98 -1.01
CA THR A 53 6.62 -3.09 -0.40
C THR A 53 6.04 -3.72 0.86
N SER A 54 5.52 -2.91 1.78
CA SER A 54 4.94 -3.39 3.03
C SER A 54 3.77 -2.51 3.51
N PRO A 55 2.82 -3.12 4.25
CA PRO A 55 2.69 -4.55 4.51
C PRO A 55 2.32 -5.34 3.26
N HIS A 56 2.38 -6.68 3.33
CA HIS A 56 1.81 -7.56 2.31
C HIS A 56 0.30 -7.35 2.20
N LEU A 57 -0.26 -7.69 1.04
CA LEU A 57 -1.70 -7.55 0.84
C LEU A 57 -2.44 -8.82 1.20
N VAL A 58 -2.14 -9.96 0.58
CA VAL A 58 -2.82 -11.23 0.84
C VAL A 58 -1.86 -12.23 1.47
N ASP A 59 -0.76 -12.52 0.81
CA ASP A 59 0.23 -13.49 1.23
C ASP A 59 1.56 -12.81 1.54
N ARG A 60 2.33 -13.35 2.49
CA ARG A 60 3.57 -12.72 2.95
C ARG A 60 4.60 -12.52 1.82
N TRP A 61 4.59 -13.37 0.82
CA TRP A 61 5.49 -13.30 -0.33
C TRP A 61 5.06 -12.27 -1.38
N ASP A 62 3.83 -11.76 -1.36
CA ASP A 62 3.38 -10.73 -2.29
C ASP A 62 3.97 -9.32 -2.01
N CYS A 63 4.66 -9.16 -0.86
CA CYS A 63 5.52 -8.01 -0.60
C CYS A 63 6.65 -7.87 -1.63
N ILE A 64 7.06 -8.97 -2.27
CA ILE A 64 8.22 -9.06 -3.14
C ILE A 64 7.75 -9.45 -4.53
N THR A 65 8.01 -8.58 -5.50
CA THR A 65 7.70 -8.90 -6.89
C THR A 65 8.96 -8.82 -7.74
N ILE A 66 9.00 -9.65 -8.80
CA ILE A 66 9.98 -9.57 -9.88
C ILE A 66 9.20 -9.35 -11.17
N ASN A 67 9.49 -8.26 -11.87
CA ASN A 67 8.77 -7.85 -13.10
C ASN A 67 7.24 -7.88 -12.91
N GLU A 68 6.75 -7.25 -11.84
CA GLU A 68 5.34 -7.14 -11.45
C GLU A 68 4.67 -8.44 -10.97
N HIS A 69 5.34 -9.58 -11.03
CA HIS A 69 4.82 -10.85 -10.54
C HIS A 69 5.31 -11.12 -9.11
N ALA A 70 4.39 -11.44 -8.22
CA ALA A 70 4.76 -11.89 -6.87
C ALA A 70 5.68 -13.12 -6.97
N VAL A 71 6.70 -13.16 -6.13
CA VAL A 71 7.59 -14.32 -6.07
C VAL A 71 6.80 -15.56 -5.63
N GLN A 72 7.22 -16.73 -6.12
CA GLN A 72 6.59 -17.98 -5.71
C GLN A 72 6.81 -18.24 -4.23
N GLU A 73 5.81 -18.80 -3.56
CA GLU A 73 5.89 -19.16 -2.14
C GLU A 73 7.10 -20.04 -1.85
N SER A 74 7.38 -21.02 -2.71
CA SER A 74 8.51 -21.94 -2.55
C SER A 74 9.86 -21.20 -2.52
N LEU A 75 10.07 -20.24 -3.42
CA LEU A 75 11.27 -19.40 -3.42
C LEU A 75 11.35 -18.55 -2.15
N PHE A 76 10.25 -17.87 -1.81
CA PHE A 76 10.18 -17.04 -0.62
C PHE A 76 10.52 -17.85 0.64
N ARG A 77 9.85 -18.98 0.86
CA ARG A 77 10.07 -19.84 2.05
C ARG A 77 11.50 -20.38 2.11
N HIS A 78 12.05 -20.77 0.95
CA HIS A 78 13.42 -21.26 0.87
C HIS A 78 14.44 -20.19 1.30
N VAL A 79 14.32 -18.99 0.76
CA VAL A 79 15.24 -17.89 1.07
C VAL A 79 15.02 -17.37 2.51
N GLU A 80 13.78 -17.25 2.96
CA GLU A 80 13.47 -16.87 4.33
C GLU A 80 14.10 -17.83 5.34
N GLU A 81 14.05 -19.14 5.10
CA GLU A 81 14.67 -20.13 5.95
C GLU A 81 16.22 -20.00 5.95
N GLN A 82 16.84 -19.69 4.83
CA GLN A 82 18.29 -19.39 4.77
C GLN A 82 18.64 -18.18 5.62
N VAL A 83 17.83 -17.11 5.54
CA VAL A 83 18.01 -15.88 6.33
C VAL A 83 17.84 -16.18 7.83
N LYS A 84 16.81 -16.94 8.22
CA LYS A 84 16.57 -17.37 9.62
C LYS A 84 17.72 -18.20 10.17
N ARG A 85 18.28 -19.12 9.38
CA ARG A 85 19.47 -19.90 9.77
C ARG A 85 20.69 -19.00 9.97
N ARG A 86 20.87 -18.00 9.10
CA ARG A 86 21.95 -17.01 9.23
C ARG A 86 21.77 -16.18 10.50
N ASP A 87 20.56 -15.72 10.78
CA ASP A 87 20.23 -15.01 12.03
C ASP A 87 20.59 -15.83 13.27
N ALA A 88 20.16 -17.08 13.32
CA ALA A 88 20.44 -17.99 14.43
C ALA A 88 21.95 -18.26 14.57
N SER A 89 22.67 -18.50 13.47
CA SER A 89 24.11 -18.81 13.48
C SER A 89 24.97 -17.64 13.95
N LEU A 90 24.54 -16.40 13.63
CA LEU A 90 25.23 -15.17 14.02
C LEU A 90 24.75 -14.61 15.37
N GLY A 91 23.68 -15.18 15.95
CA GLY A 91 23.06 -14.69 17.18
C GLY A 91 22.63 -13.22 17.05
N VAL A 92 22.01 -12.84 15.92
CA VAL A 92 21.62 -11.45 15.68
C VAL A 92 20.36 -11.09 16.45
N GLY A 93 19.35 -11.98 16.46
CA GLY A 93 18.05 -11.73 17.05
C GLY A 93 17.24 -10.70 16.26
N ALA A 94 17.20 -10.87 14.93
CA ALA A 94 16.53 -9.97 14.03
C ALA A 94 15.01 -9.97 14.24
N THR A 95 14.40 -8.79 14.06
CA THR A 95 12.94 -8.64 14.05
C THR A 95 12.32 -9.26 12.79
N GLU A 96 11.02 -9.56 12.80
CA GLU A 96 10.29 -10.08 11.65
C GLU A 96 10.45 -9.21 10.39
N PHE A 97 10.46 -7.88 10.55
CA PHE A 97 10.63 -6.98 9.43
C PHE A 97 12.09 -6.95 8.93
N GLU A 98 13.07 -7.09 9.79
CA GLU A 98 14.48 -7.26 9.40
C GLU A 98 14.70 -8.58 8.63
N LEU A 99 14.09 -9.69 9.10
CA LEU A 99 14.11 -10.97 8.39
C LEU A 99 13.47 -10.85 7.01
N LEU A 100 12.30 -10.21 6.93
CA LEU A 100 11.60 -9.99 5.65
C LEU A 100 12.41 -9.10 4.69
N THR A 101 13.02 -8.03 5.19
CA THR A 101 13.90 -7.15 4.40
C THR A 101 15.12 -7.91 3.87
N ALA A 102 15.77 -8.69 4.73
CA ALA A 102 16.91 -9.50 4.31
C ALA A 102 16.52 -10.57 3.27
N THR A 103 15.33 -11.17 3.43
CA THR A 103 14.77 -12.12 2.45
C THR A 103 14.52 -11.44 1.10
N ALA A 104 13.92 -10.25 1.07
CA ALA A 104 13.68 -9.49 -0.16
C ALA A 104 15.00 -9.16 -0.88
N PHE A 105 16.01 -8.69 -0.16
CA PHE A 105 17.28 -8.31 -0.74
C PHE A 105 18.07 -9.50 -1.26
N GLU A 106 17.97 -10.64 -0.59
CA GLU A 106 18.58 -11.89 -1.05
C GLU A 106 17.87 -12.45 -2.29
N ILE A 107 16.54 -12.38 -2.36
CA ILE A 107 15.77 -12.73 -3.56
C ILE A 107 16.18 -11.83 -4.74
N PHE A 108 16.28 -10.51 -4.54
CA PHE A 108 16.72 -9.60 -5.60
C PHE A 108 18.11 -9.95 -6.14
N ARG A 109 19.02 -10.36 -5.25
CA ARG A 109 20.35 -10.85 -5.66
C ARG A 109 20.27 -12.15 -6.46
N GLN A 110 19.47 -13.14 -6.00
CA GLN A 110 19.33 -14.44 -6.66
C GLN A 110 18.65 -14.34 -8.03
N GLU A 111 17.72 -13.38 -8.16
CA GLU A 111 16.99 -13.11 -9.38
C GLU A 111 17.71 -12.11 -10.30
N ASP A 112 18.96 -11.73 -10.00
CA ASP A 112 19.79 -10.82 -10.80
C ASP A 112 19.02 -9.56 -11.25
N VAL A 113 18.32 -8.88 -10.32
CA VAL A 113 17.58 -7.66 -10.67
C VAL A 113 18.53 -6.52 -11.05
N ASP A 114 18.20 -5.79 -12.10
CA ASP A 114 18.91 -4.56 -12.49
C ASP A 114 18.67 -3.45 -11.47
N VAL A 115 17.41 -3.37 -10.98
CA VAL A 115 16.96 -2.34 -10.06
C VAL A 115 15.89 -2.85 -9.10
N GLY A 116 16.06 -2.55 -7.81
CA GLY A 116 15.05 -2.78 -6.78
C GLY A 116 14.35 -1.49 -6.40
N VAL A 117 13.02 -1.46 -6.46
CA VAL A 117 12.20 -0.38 -5.90
C VAL A 117 11.82 -0.78 -4.48
N VAL A 118 12.37 -0.08 -3.48
CA VAL A 118 12.30 -0.47 -2.09
C VAL A 118 11.47 0.55 -1.29
N GLU A 119 10.34 0.11 -0.78
CA GLU A 119 9.50 0.89 0.14
C GLU A 119 10.00 0.74 1.58
N VAL A 120 10.15 1.87 2.28
CA VAL A 120 10.41 1.94 3.73
C VAL A 120 9.21 1.40 4.50
N GLY A 121 9.47 0.49 5.43
CA GLY A 121 8.41 -0.04 6.30
C GLY A 121 7.88 1.01 7.27
N MET A 122 8.76 1.62 8.05
CA MET A 122 8.38 2.64 9.04
C MET A 122 9.47 3.70 9.21
N GLY A 123 9.05 4.97 9.22
CA GLY A 123 9.98 6.10 9.38
C GLY A 123 10.90 6.24 8.17
N GLY A 124 12.15 5.91 8.32
CA GLY A 124 13.17 5.94 7.26
C GLY A 124 14.58 5.79 7.85
N ARG A 125 14.99 6.71 8.72
CA ARG A 125 16.37 6.79 9.27
C ARG A 125 16.85 5.48 9.91
N LEU A 126 15.99 4.82 10.66
CA LEU A 126 16.26 3.57 11.38
C LEU A 126 15.51 2.35 10.82
N ASP A 127 14.87 2.51 9.67
CA ASP A 127 14.20 1.40 8.99
C ASP A 127 15.21 0.40 8.45
N SER A 128 14.90 -0.90 8.49
CA SER A 128 15.80 -1.96 8.03
C SER A 128 16.22 -1.79 6.57
N THR A 129 15.39 -1.19 5.73
CA THR A 129 15.73 -0.91 4.33
C THR A 129 16.83 0.14 4.19
N ASN A 130 17.09 0.94 5.23
CA ASN A 130 18.06 2.05 5.17
C ASN A 130 19.54 1.62 5.28
N ILE A 131 19.82 0.31 5.29
CA ILE A 131 21.17 -0.22 5.07
C ILE A 131 21.65 -0.03 3.62
N LEU A 132 20.77 0.32 2.69
CA LEU A 132 21.12 0.73 1.33
C LEU A 132 22.11 1.91 1.37
N THR A 133 23.16 1.82 0.60
CA THR A 133 24.28 2.80 0.58
C THR A 133 24.15 3.79 -0.58
N SER A 134 24.91 4.89 -0.53
CA SER A 134 25.00 5.84 -1.66
C SER A 134 25.52 5.20 -2.94
N GLY A 135 26.26 4.09 -2.86
CA GLY A 135 26.74 3.34 -4.04
C GLY A 135 25.65 2.52 -4.73
N SER A 136 24.62 2.09 -4.00
CA SER A 136 23.50 1.31 -4.53
C SER A 136 22.29 2.17 -4.86
N VAL A 137 21.99 3.21 -4.08
CA VAL A 137 20.80 4.06 -4.30
C VAL A 137 21.01 5.02 -5.48
N LEU A 138 20.10 4.97 -6.44
CA LEU A 138 20.05 5.88 -7.60
C LEU A 138 19.35 7.18 -7.27
N VAL A 139 18.23 7.08 -6.55
CA VAL A 139 17.38 8.19 -6.12
C VAL A 139 16.63 7.80 -4.86
N SER A 140 16.50 8.74 -3.91
CA SER A 140 15.56 8.64 -2.79
C SER A 140 14.28 9.37 -3.15
N VAL A 141 13.12 8.84 -2.73
CA VAL A 141 11.83 9.46 -2.96
C VAL A 141 11.12 9.66 -1.62
N ILE A 142 10.63 10.86 -1.35
CA ILE A 142 9.81 11.17 -0.19
C ILE A 142 8.42 11.56 -0.66
N ALA A 143 7.47 10.65 -0.48
CA ALA A 143 6.07 10.83 -0.78
C ALA A 143 5.41 11.80 0.22
N ASN A 144 4.09 11.89 0.19
CA ASN A 144 3.34 12.75 1.10
C ASN A 144 3.52 12.34 2.57
N ILE A 145 3.74 13.31 3.46
CA ILE A 145 3.95 13.16 4.89
C ILE A 145 2.71 13.64 5.65
N GLY A 146 2.20 12.80 6.55
CA GLY A 146 1.09 13.08 7.44
C GLY A 146 1.34 12.49 8.83
N LEU A 147 0.44 12.73 9.75
CA LEU A 147 0.49 12.16 11.10
C LEU A 147 0.13 10.68 11.03
N ASP A 148 1.09 9.82 11.32
CA ASP A 148 0.93 8.38 11.53
C ASP A 148 2.10 7.86 12.38
N HIS A 149 1.91 6.73 13.06
CA HIS A 149 2.92 6.13 13.93
C HIS A 149 3.51 7.09 14.98
N GLN A 150 2.69 8.01 15.49
CA GLN A 150 3.13 9.11 16.37
C GLN A 150 3.82 8.63 17.64
N ALA A 151 3.47 7.46 18.14
CA ALA A 151 4.11 6.86 19.32
C ALA A 151 5.59 6.50 19.10
N ILE A 152 6.04 6.39 17.83
CA ILE A 152 7.40 5.94 17.47
C ILE A 152 8.16 7.04 16.73
N LEU A 153 7.52 7.72 15.80
CA LEU A 153 8.18 8.67 14.88
C LEU A 153 8.14 10.13 15.37
N GLY A 154 7.35 10.42 16.42
CA GLY A 154 7.15 11.78 16.91
C GLY A 154 5.71 12.26 16.73
N ARG A 155 5.36 13.33 17.46
CA ARG A 155 3.98 13.84 17.55
C ARG A 155 3.70 14.97 16.57
N THR A 156 4.71 15.43 15.84
CA THR A 156 4.61 16.54 14.89
C THR A 156 5.00 16.11 13.49
N LEU A 157 4.48 16.81 12.48
CA LEU A 157 4.88 16.59 11.08
C LEU A 157 6.38 16.81 10.88
N ALA A 158 7.00 17.74 11.62
CA ALA A 158 8.42 18.02 11.53
C ALA A 158 9.28 16.83 12.02
N GLU A 159 8.91 16.21 13.16
CA GLU A 159 9.60 15.01 13.67
C GLU A 159 9.47 13.85 12.71
N ILE A 160 8.26 13.58 12.22
CA ILE A 160 7.99 12.51 11.25
C ILE A 160 8.76 12.75 9.94
N ALA A 161 8.81 14.01 9.47
CA ALA A 161 9.57 14.40 8.29
C ALA A 161 11.07 14.15 8.48
N ALA A 162 11.62 14.45 9.64
CA ALA A 162 13.03 14.22 9.96
C ALA A 162 13.40 12.72 9.92
N GLU A 163 12.56 11.85 10.49
CA GLU A 163 12.76 10.41 10.40
C GLU A 163 12.72 9.89 8.96
N LYS A 164 11.79 10.39 8.14
CA LYS A 164 11.67 9.98 6.74
C LYS A 164 12.79 10.53 5.87
N ALA A 165 13.22 11.76 6.09
CA ALA A 165 14.36 12.38 5.41
C ALA A 165 15.69 11.64 5.67
N GLY A 166 15.75 10.81 6.71
CA GLY A 166 16.91 9.98 7.01
C GLY A 166 17.27 8.91 5.95
N ILE A 167 16.45 8.71 4.91
CA ILE A 167 16.82 7.85 3.77
C ILE A 167 17.72 8.56 2.74
N MET A 168 17.86 9.88 2.82
CA MET A 168 18.74 10.63 1.92
C MET A 168 20.19 10.16 2.08
N LYS A 169 20.90 10.09 0.95
CA LYS A 169 22.30 9.66 0.91
C LYS A 169 23.17 10.74 0.29
N PRO A 170 24.43 10.87 0.73
CA PRO A 170 25.36 11.83 0.15
C PRO A 170 25.49 11.65 -1.38
N GLY A 171 25.32 12.75 -2.11
CA GLY A 171 25.45 12.77 -3.58
C GLY A 171 24.35 12.03 -4.36
N VAL A 172 23.30 11.54 -3.68
CA VAL A 172 22.16 10.84 -4.31
C VAL A 172 20.97 11.80 -4.38
N PRO A 173 20.39 12.09 -5.58
CA PRO A 173 19.25 12.98 -5.70
C PRO A 173 18.06 12.48 -4.87
N CYS A 174 17.27 13.43 -4.34
CA CYS A 174 16.04 13.14 -3.61
C CYS A 174 14.87 13.83 -4.29
N VAL A 175 13.88 13.06 -4.71
CA VAL A 175 12.58 13.55 -5.22
C VAL A 175 11.61 13.63 -4.06
N VAL A 176 10.88 14.74 -3.95
CA VAL A 176 9.96 15.00 -2.84
C VAL A 176 8.61 15.43 -3.39
N ASP A 177 7.53 14.88 -2.87
CA ASP A 177 6.19 15.35 -3.18
C ASP A 177 6.04 16.85 -2.79
N GLY A 178 5.88 17.69 -3.79
CA GLY A 178 5.78 19.15 -3.65
C GLY A 178 4.52 19.61 -2.93
N THR A 179 3.48 18.76 -2.86
CA THR A 179 2.23 19.05 -2.15
C THR A 179 2.34 18.96 -0.63
N ASN A 180 3.49 18.52 -0.11
CA ASN A 180 3.77 18.54 1.33
C ASN A 180 3.70 19.97 1.91
N GLU A 181 3.28 20.08 3.17
CA GLU A 181 3.23 21.34 3.89
C GLU A 181 4.62 22.01 3.98
N GLU A 182 4.67 23.34 4.05
CA GLU A 182 5.92 24.09 4.04
C GLU A 182 6.83 23.74 5.23
N GLN A 183 6.26 23.45 6.40
CA GLN A 183 7.03 22.98 7.56
C GLN A 183 7.76 21.66 7.28
N VAL A 184 7.13 20.73 6.54
CA VAL A 184 7.73 19.47 6.09
C VAL A 184 8.84 19.73 5.08
N LYS A 185 8.57 20.58 4.08
CA LYS A 185 9.56 20.94 3.05
C LYS A 185 10.80 21.60 3.66
N SER A 186 10.62 22.44 4.68
CA SER A 186 11.73 23.09 5.41
C SER A 186 12.64 22.07 6.10
N VAL A 187 12.06 21.07 6.79
CA VAL A 187 12.82 20.00 7.43
C VAL A 187 13.59 19.18 6.38
N ILE A 188 12.95 18.85 5.26
CA ILE A 188 13.56 18.08 4.18
C ILE A 188 14.73 18.84 3.54
N ARG A 189 14.59 20.17 3.27
CA ARG A 189 15.69 21.01 2.77
C ARG A 189 16.88 21.01 3.74
N HIS A 190 16.61 21.12 5.04
CA HIS A 190 17.66 21.06 6.06
C HIS A 190 18.41 19.73 6.03
N HIS A 191 17.68 18.60 5.95
CA HIS A 191 18.28 17.28 5.86
C HIS A 191 19.07 17.08 4.57
N ALA A 192 18.58 17.55 3.42
CA ALA A 192 19.28 17.50 2.15
C ALA A 192 20.60 18.24 2.19
N SER A 193 20.63 19.45 2.76
CA SER A 193 21.85 20.23 2.97
C SER A 193 22.87 19.47 3.83
N ARG A 194 22.44 18.88 4.94
CA ARG A 194 23.31 18.09 5.83
C ARG A 194 23.83 16.80 5.17
N ALA A 195 23.02 16.18 4.33
CA ALA A 195 23.39 14.99 3.57
C ALA A 195 24.20 15.33 2.30
N SER A 196 24.53 16.60 2.04
CA SER A 196 25.20 17.03 0.81
C SER A 196 24.52 16.47 -0.44
N THR A 197 23.19 16.61 -0.51
CA THR A 197 22.39 16.15 -1.65
C THR A 197 21.36 17.20 -2.07
N THR A 198 20.73 17.00 -3.22
CA THR A 198 19.68 17.87 -3.77
C THR A 198 18.31 17.28 -3.51
N ALA A 199 17.39 18.05 -2.90
CA ALA A 199 15.98 17.73 -2.79
C ALA A 199 15.19 18.53 -3.84
N THR A 200 14.54 17.82 -4.77
CA THR A 200 13.67 18.39 -5.80
C THR A 200 12.22 18.19 -5.41
N PHE A 201 11.52 19.30 -5.15
CA PHE A 201 10.09 19.30 -4.83
C PHE A 201 9.28 19.30 -6.12
N VAL A 202 8.47 18.27 -6.31
CA VAL A 202 7.78 17.99 -7.57
C VAL A 202 6.29 18.28 -7.42
N GLU A 203 5.82 19.28 -8.14
CA GLU A 203 4.39 19.60 -8.26
C GLU A 203 3.82 18.94 -9.54
N PRO A 204 2.58 18.40 -9.50
CA PRO A 204 1.97 17.76 -10.68
C PRO A 204 1.95 18.65 -11.93
N ASP A 205 1.66 19.95 -11.78
CA ASP A 205 1.61 20.87 -12.92
C ASP A 205 2.98 21.09 -13.57
N SER A 206 4.04 21.07 -12.78
CA SER A 206 5.42 21.17 -13.29
C SER A 206 5.78 19.95 -14.14
N ILE A 207 5.40 18.75 -13.68
CA ILE A 207 5.62 17.51 -14.42
C ILE A 207 4.78 17.46 -15.70
N VAL A 208 3.51 17.88 -15.65
CA VAL A 208 2.66 17.97 -16.86
C VAL A 208 3.21 18.98 -17.86
N SER A 209 3.86 20.04 -17.40
CA SER A 209 4.53 21.00 -18.29
C SER A 209 5.75 20.39 -18.98
N ALA A 210 6.53 19.59 -18.27
CA ALA A 210 7.68 18.86 -18.82
C ALA A 210 7.27 17.65 -19.69
N TYR A 211 6.17 17.01 -19.34
CA TYR A 211 5.63 15.82 -20.01
C TYR A 211 4.14 16.02 -20.38
N PRO A 212 3.83 16.78 -21.47
CA PRO A 212 2.45 17.13 -21.82
C PRO A 212 1.50 15.96 -22.02
N GLN A 213 2.01 14.79 -22.45
CA GLN A 213 1.25 13.54 -22.59
C GLN A 213 0.66 13.03 -21.26
N LEU A 214 1.19 13.42 -20.12
CA LEU A 214 0.60 13.10 -18.81
C LEU A 214 -0.76 13.78 -18.58
N ARG A 215 -1.04 14.91 -19.25
CA ARG A 215 -2.34 15.57 -19.13
C ARG A 215 -3.47 14.65 -19.58
N GLN A 216 -3.31 14.01 -20.75
CA GLN A 216 -4.28 13.04 -21.25
C GLN A 216 -4.35 11.81 -20.33
N ARG A 217 -3.20 11.28 -19.89
CA ARG A 217 -3.18 10.13 -18.96
C ARG A 217 -3.88 10.45 -17.64
N PHE A 218 -3.69 11.62 -17.05
CA PHE A 218 -4.40 12.02 -15.84
C PHE A 218 -5.90 12.11 -16.04
N HIS A 219 -6.35 12.54 -17.23
CA HIS A 219 -7.75 12.54 -17.60
C HIS A 219 -8.28 11.11 -17.76
N ASP A 220 -7.60 10.25 -18.54
CA ASP A 220 -8.00 8.86 -18.81
C ASP A 220 -8.09 8.02 -17.54
N LEU A 221 -7.18 8.27 -16.59
CA LEU A 221 -7.15 7.62 -15.28
C LEU A 221 -8.19 8.20 -14.31
N ALA A 222 -8.89 9.27 -14.67
CA ALA A 222 -9.66 10.09 -13.72
C ALA A 222 -8.84 10.36 -12.43
N ALA A 223 -7.53 10.64 -12.61
CA ALA A 223 -6.55 10.63 -11.55
C ALA A 223 -6.87 11.66 -10.47
N GLN A 224 -7.07 11.19 -9.26
CA GLN A 224 -7.28 12.02 -8.09
C GLN A 224 -6.01 12.84 -7.75
N PRO A 225 -6.09 13.96 -7.05
CA PRO A 225 -4.93 14.82 -6.76
C PRO A 225 -3.73 14.05 -6.18
N HIS A 226 -3.95 13.16 -5.21
CA HIS A 226 -2.88 12.34 -4.61
C HIS A 226 -2.25 11.35 -5.60
N GLN A 227 -3.04 10.81 -6.56
CA GLN A 227 -2.51 9.94 -7.61
C GLN A 227 -1.63 10.73 -8.58
N ARG A 228 -2.04 11.97 -8.94
CA ARG A 228 -1.22 12.86 -9.76
C ARG A 228 0.13 13.17 -9.10
N SER A 229 0.14 13.45 -7.78
CA SER A 229 1.38 13.65 -7.02
C SER A 229 2.25 12.39 -7.02
N ASN A 230 1.68 11.21 -6.77
CA ASN A 230 2.43 9.96 -6.76
C ASN A 230 3.05 9.64 -8.15
N ILE A 231 2.29 9.82 -9.22
CA ILE A 231 2.78 9.65 -10.60
C ILE A 231 3.90 10.66 -10.89
N SER A 232 3.72 11.92 -10.49
CA SER A 232 4.72 12.96 -10.69
C SER A 232 6.04 12.64 -9.99
N CYS A 233 5.97 12.14 -8.75
CA CYS A 233 7.16 11.67 -8.02
C CYS A 233 7.82 10.48 -8.73
N ALA A 234 7.04 9.53 -9.25
CA ALA A 234 7.57 8.38 -9.97
C ALA A 234 8.29 8.81 -11.27
N VAL A 235 7.69 9.71 -12.04
CA VAL A 235 8.30 10.22 -13.30
C VAL A 235 9.60 10.99 -13.00
N ALA A 236 9.62 11.88 -12.01
CA ALA A 236 10.82 12.59 -11.62
C ALA A 236 11.93 11.65 -11.08
N ALA A 237 11.54 10.58 -10.39
CA ALA A 237 12.49 9.56 -9.94
C ALA A 237 13.08 8.77 -11.12
N LEU A 238 12.32 8.51 -12.19
CA LEU A 238 12.84 7.91 -13.43
C LEU A 238 13.84 8.82 -14.12
N GLU A 239 13.60 10.14 -14.17
CA GLU A 239 14.59 11.10 -14.70
C GLU A 239 15.95 10.97 -14.02
N CYS A 240 15.95 10.76 -12.70
CA CYS A 240 17.18 10.60 -11.92
C CYS A 240 17.83 9.21 -12.10
N ALA A 241 17.03 8.15 -12.24
CA ALA A 241 17.49 6.77 -12.23
C ALA A 241 17.92 6.25 -13.60
N LEU A 242 17.15 6.55 -14.66
CA LEU A 242 17.37 5.97 -16.00
C LEU A 242 18.76 6.26 -16.60
N PRO A 243 19.36 7.46 -16.47
CA PRO A 243 20.71 7.71 -16.98
C PRO A 243 21.79 6.77 -16.41
N ARG A 244 21.55 6.22 -15.21
CA ARG A 244 22.48 5.31 -14.52
C ARG A 244 22.13 3.83 -14.71
N LEU A 245 20.94 3.53 -15.23
CA LEU A 245 20.47 2.17 -15.51
C LEU A 245 20.56 1.85 -17.00
N ARG A 246 20.02 2.72 -17.83
CA ARG A 246 19.93 2.54 -19.28
C ARG A 246 19.89 3.90 -19.96
N ALA A 247 21.07 4.43 -20.32
CA ALA A 247 21.25 5.81 -20.77
C ALA A 247 20.39 6.23 -21.99
N ASN A 248 19.99 5.28 -22.83
CA ASN A 248 19.17 5.56 -24.02
C ASN A 248 17.67 5.58 -23.74
N LEU A 249 17.23 5.19 -22.54
CA LEU A 249 15.81 5.15 -22.16
C LEU A 249 15.42 6.45 -21.48
N LYS A 250 14.31 7.04 -21.91
CA LYS A 250 13.78 8.29 -21.34
C LYS A 250 12.43 8.03 -20.68
N PRO A 251 12.04 8.83 -19.68
CA PRO A 251 10.69 8.72 -19.11
C PRO A 251 9.58 8.76 -20.14
N THR A 252 9.73 9.60 -21.21
CA THR A 252 8.75 9.69 -22.30
C THR A 252 8.44 8.36 -22.99
N ASP A 253 9.44 7.47 -23.06
CA ASP A 253 9.28 6.18 -23.73
C ASP A 253 8.45 5.20 -22.87
N LEU A 254 8.38 5.44 -21.56
CA LEU A 254 7.71 4.61 -20.57
C LEU A 254 6.29 5.08 -20.25
N LEU A 255 5.99 6.37 -20.38
CA LEU A 255 4.68 6.94 -20.02
C LEU A 255 3.47 6.25 -20.71
N PRO A 256 3.54 5.72 -21.93
CA PRO A 256 2.45 4.94 -22.53
C PRO A 256 2.07 3.71 -21.73
N PHE A 257 2.99 3.15 -20.94
CA PHE A 257 2.81 1.95 -20.11
C PHE A 257 2.41 2.27 -18.67
N LEU A 258 2.14 3.54 -18.34
CA LEU A 258 1.70 3.94 -17.00
C LEU A 258 0.40 3.20 -16.64
N PRO A 259 0.41 2.35 -15.58
CA PRO A 259 -0.76 1.55 -15.24
C PRO A 259 -1.92 2.40 -14.72
N LEU A 260 -3.15 1.93 -14.93
CA LEU A 260 -4.36 2.58 -14.42
C LEU A 260 -4.45 2.43 -12.90
N ASN A 261 -4.21 1.23 -12.39
CA ASN A 261 -4.20 0.90 -10.96
C ASN A 261 -2.93 0.10 -10.62
N PRO A 262 -1.92 0.73 -10.02
CA PRO A 262 -0.67 0.04 -9.74
C PRO A 262 -0.76 -0.90 -8.52
N ARG A 263 -1.81 -0.76 -7.70
CA ARG A 263 -1.92 -1.52 -6.44
C ARG A 263 -3.36 -1.89 -6.11
N ALA A 264 -3.56 -3.15 -5.76
CA ALA A 264 -4.81 -3.62 -5.18
C ALA A 264 -5.06 -2.97 -3.81
N GLY A 265 -6.34 -2.82 -3.44
CA GLY A 265 -6.75 -2.20 -2.18
C GLY A 265 -6.53 -0.69 -2.10
N ARG A 266 -6.42 0.00 -3.25
CA ARG A 266 -6.34 1.46 -3.36
C ARG A 266 -7.36 1.95 -4.37
N LEU A 267 -8.48 2.51 -3.89
CA LEU A 267 -9.65 2.90 -4.68
C LEU A 267 -10.00 1.84 -5.74
N GLN A 268 -9.96 0.57 -5.34
CA GLN A 268 -10.14 -0.57 -6.24
C GLN A 268 -11.61 -0.95 -6.33
N LEU A 269 -12.19 -0.86 -7.52
CA LEU A 269 -13.51 -1.43 -7.79
C LEU A 269 -13.36 -2.93 -8.06
N VAL A 270 -14.20 -3.75 -7.41
CA VAL A 270 -14.14 -5.21 -7.52
C VAL A 270 -15.52 -5.81 -7.74
N ASP A 271 -15.56 -6.92 -8.45
CA ASP A 271 -16.67 -7.90 -8.42
C ASP A 271 -16.34 -8.90 -7.30
N LEU A 272 -17.25 -9.02 -6.34
CA LEU A 272 -17.09 -9.97 -5.23
C LEU A 272 -17.75 -11.33 -5.49
N TRP A 273 -18.16 -11.62 -6.73
CA TRP A 273 -18.56 -12.96 -7.09
C TRP A 273 -17.36 -13.93 -6.91
N PRO A 274 -17.52 -15.09 -6.25
CA PRO A 274 -18.79 -15.70 -5.80
C PRO A 274 -19.16 -15.48 -4.33
N LEU A 275 -18.46 -14.62 -3.59
CA LEU A 275 -18.76 -14.37 -2.16
C LEU A 275 -20.18 -13.79 -1.93
N ILE A 276 -20.61 -12.94 -2.85
CA ILE A 276 -21.96 -12.38 -2.90
C ILE A 276 -22.47 -12.43 -4.34
N PRO A 277 -23.81 -12.40 -4.56
CA PRO A 277 -24.37 -12.28 -5.90
C PRO A 277 -23.80 -11.08 -6.68
N ARG A 278 -23.72 -11.22 -8.01
CA ARG A 278 -23.27 -10.12 -8.89
C ARG A 278 -24.15 -8.89 -8.71
N ARG A 279 -23.53 -7.73 -8.82
CA ARG A 279 -24.16 -6.43 -8.60
C ARG A 279 -23.86 -5.49 -9.76
N ASP A 280 -24.86 -4.66 -10.11
CA ASP A 280 -24.65 -3.55 -11.04
C ASP A 280 -23.94 -2.38 -10.37
N SER A 281 -24.18 -2.19 -9.06
CA SER A 281 -23.48 -1.17 -8.27
C SER A 281 -22.11 -1.63 -7.81
N PRO A 282 -21.11 -0.75 -7.86
CA PRO A 282 -19.73 -1.10 -7.55
C PRO A 282 -19.53 -1.45 -6.08
N VAL A 283 -18.57 -2.36 -5.82
CA VAL A 283 -17.97 -2.56 -4.51
C VAL A 283 -16.56 -1.95 -4.54
N LEU A 284 -16.32 -0.99 -3.65
CA LEU A 284 -15.05 -0.31 -3.54
C LEU A 284 -14.22 -0.89 -2.38
N LEU A 285 -12.99 -1.32 -2.68
CA LEU A 285 -11.99 -1.71 -1.67
C LEU A 285 -10.96 -0.60 -1.51
N ASP A 286 -10.72 -0.14 -0.27
CA ASP A 286 -9.65 0.80 0.04
C ASP A 286 -9.05 0.57 1.42
N GLY A 287 -7.73 0.55 1.50
CA GLY A 287 -6.97 0.35 2.73
C GLY A 287 -6.76 1.63 3.56
N ALA A 288 -7.60 2.65 3.42
CA ALA A 288 -7.51 3.87 4.23
C ALA A 288 -7.59 3.54 5.72
N HIS A 289 -6.62 4.01 6.51
CA HIS A 289 -6.45 3.63 7.92
C HIS A 289 -5.87 4.75 8.80
N ASN A 290 -5.72 5.95 8.25
CA ASN A 290 -5.34 7.16 8.97
C ASN A 290 -6.21 8.34 8.49
N PRO A 291 -6.30 9.44 9.24
CA PRO A 291 -7.19 10.55 8.90
C PRO A 291 -6.98 11.13 7.50
N GLN A 292 -5.73 11.22 7.05
CA GLN A 292 -5.41 11.76 5.73
C GLN A 292 -5.90 10.86 4.60
N SER A 293 -5.65 9.54 4.68
CA SER A 293 -6.16 8.57 3.69
C SER A 293 -7.69 8.44 3.76
N ALA A 294 -8.29 8.59 4.94
CA ALA A 294 -9.75 8.63 5.09
C ALA A 294 -10.38 9.83 4.37
N LYS A 295 -9.78 11.03 4.47
CA LYS A 295 -10.24 12.21 3.74
C LYS A 295 -10.18 12.02 2.23
N VAL A 296 -9.13 11.37 1.74
CA VAL A 296 -8.98 11.04 0.31
C VAL A 296 -10.09 10.07 -0.15
N LEU A 297 -10.30 8.99 0.59
CA LEU A 297 -11.36 8.01 0.31
C LEU A 297 -12.74 8.67 0.38
N ALA A 298 -13.01 9.47 1.40
CA ALA A 298 -14.28 10.19 1.56
C ALA A 298 -14.56 11.11 0.38
N SER A 299 -13.55 11.89 -0.07
CA SER A 299 -13.68 12.76 -1.23
C SER A 299 -14.04 11.96 -2.49
N TYR A 300 -13.40 10.81 -2.71
CA TYR A 300 -13.72 9.93 -3.82
C TYR A 300 -15.15 9.38 -3.73
N VAL A 301 -15.55 8.87 -2.57
CA VAL A 301 -16.89 8.33 -2.33
C VAL A 301 -17.96 9.42 -2.53
N ASP A 302 -17.76 10.61 -1.96
CA ASP A 302 -18.70 11.72 -2.07
C ASP A 302 -18.85 12.22 -3.52
N GLN A 303 -17.78 12.20 -4.31
CA GLN A 303 -17.80 12.68 -5.70
C GLN A 303 -18.30 11.63 -6.71
N THR A 304 -18.06 10.34 -6.46
CA THR A 304 -18.27 9.30 -7.47
C THR A 304 -19.36 8.29 -7.15
N LEU A 305 -19.57 8.00 -5.86
CA LEU A 305 -20.48 6.94 -5.41
C LEU A 305 -21.73 7.47 -4.71
N ARG A 306 -21.58 8.52 -3.89
CA ARG A 306 -22.70 9.05 -3.11
C ARG A 306 -23.70 9.77 -4.00
N ARG A 307 -24.97 9.45 -3.82
CA ARG A 307 -26.11 10.10 -4.50
C ARG A 307 -27.03 10.74 -3.47
N PRO A 308 -27.81 11.77 -3.80
CA PRO A 308 -28.63 12.52 -2.85
C PRO A 308 -29.59 11.65 -1.98
N GLU A 309 -30.11 10.57 -2.54
CA GLU A 309 -31.10 9.70 -1.87
C GLU A 309 -30.56 8.29 -1.59
N ALA A 310 -29.24 8.07 -1.75
CA ALA A 310 -28.64 6.76 -1.60
C ALA A 310 -27.58 6.75 -0.49
N ASN A 311 -27.83 5.94 0.53
CA ASN A 311 -26.88 5.72 1.61
C ASN A 311 -25.75 4.79 1.14
N ILE A 312 -24.54 5.02 1.63
CA ILE A 312 -23.43 4.08 1.42
C ILE A 312 -23.54 2.97 2.48
N THR A 313 -23.28 1.74 2.06
CA THR A 313 -23.13 0.61 2.98
C THR A 313 -21.64 0.31 3.17
N TRP A 314 -21.18 0.49 4.39
CA TRP A 314 -19.78 0.31 4.76
C TRP A 314 -19.56 -1.04 5.43
N VAL A 315 -18.48 -1.72 5.08
CA VAL A 315 -17.88 -2.81 5.86
C VAL A 315 -16.55 -2.29 6.41
N ILE A 316 -16.44 -2.15 7.72
CA ILE A 316 -15.31 -1.47 8.36
C ILE A 316 -14.59 -2.34 9.39
N ALA A 317 -13.26 -2.20 9.42
CA ALA A 317 -12.40 -2.64 10.50
C ALA A 317 -11.32 -1.59 10.75
N ALA A 318 -10.68 -1.64 11.90
CA ALA A 318 -9.51 -0.80 12.18
C ALA A 318 -8.49 -1.56 13.03
N SER A 319 -7.21 -1.18 12.92
CA SER A 319 -6.17 -1.67 13.81
C SER A 319 -6.18 -0.91 15.13
N GLN A 320 -5.86 -1.59 16.24
CA GLN A 320 -5.73 -0.95 17.54
C GLN A 320 -4.71 0.21 17.51
N GLY A 321 -4.95 1.25 18.31
CA GLY A 321 -4.12 2.43 18.39
C GLY A 321 -4.38 3.50 17.33
N LYS A 322 -5.42 3.35 16.51
CA LYS A 322 -5.89 4.39 15.59
C LYS A 322 -6.95 5.27 16.25
N ASP A 323 -7.00 6.54 15.84
CA ASP A 323 -8.05 7.47 16.26
C ASP A 323 -9.32 7.20 15.46
N LEU A 324 -10.21 6.38 16.04
CA LEU A 324 -11.46 5.97 15.39
C LEU A 324 -12.43 7.13 15.14
N PRO A 325 -12.65 8.07 16.09
CA PRO A 325 -13.47 9.24 15.87
C PRO A 325 -13.03 10.08 14.67
N GLU A 326 -11.74 10.36 14.53
CA GLU A 326 -11.21 11.13 13.41
C GLU A 326 -11.28 10.34 12.09
N LEU A 327 -10.94 9.04 12.12
CA LEU A 327 -10.99 8.16 10.96
C LEU A 327 -12.42 8.03 10.42
N PHE A 328 -13.37 7.64 11.27
CA PHE A 328 -14.76 7.40 10.85
C PHE A 328 -15.55 8.69 10.66
N GLY A 329 -15.24 9.76 11.41
CA GLY A 329 -15.82 11.07 11.18
C GLY A 329 -15.49 11.65 9.80
N SER A 330 -14.36 11.25 9.22
CA SER A 330 -14.04 11.58 7.83
C SER A 330 -14.86 10.77 6.82
N LEU A 331 -15.11 9.48 7.08
CA LEU A 331 -15.70 8.53 6.13
C LEU A 331 -17.24 8.53 6.17
N LEU A 332 -17.81 8.37 7.36
CA LEU A 332 -19.23 8.09 7.54
C LEU A 332 -20.08 9.36 7.48
N ARG A 333 -21.31 9.21 7.05
CA ARG A 333 -22.33 10.26 7.04
C ARG A 333 -23.60 9.77 7.75
N PRO A 334 -24.46 10.68 8.25
CA PRO A 334 -25.78 10.33 8.74
C PRO A 334 -26.56 9.52 7.72
N GLY A 335 -27.17 8.42 8.18
CA GLY A 335 -27.94 7.51 7.32
C GLY A 335 -27.14 6.40 6.66
N ASP A 336 -25.80 6.42 6.69
CA ASP A 336 -24.98 5.32 6.16
C ASP A 336 -25.19 4.03 6.96
N ASN A 337 -25.17 2.88 6.27
CA ASN A 337 -25.21 1.56 6.90
C ASN A 337 -23.79 1.10 7.23
N VAL A 338 -23.61 0.40 8.35
CA VAL A 338 -22.28 -0.03 8.80
C VAL A 338 -22.28 -1.47 9.29
N ALA A 339 -21.50 -2.32 8.65
CA ALA A 339 -21.09 -3.63 9.14
C ALA A 339 -19.70 -3.53 9.79
N ALA A 340 -19.61 -3.69 11.10
CA ALA A 340 -18.33 -3.74 11.81
C ALA A 340 -17.80 -5.17 11.86
N VAL A 341 -16.56 -5.35 11.43
CA VAL A 341 -15.86 -6.63 11.44
C VAL A 341 -14.46 -6.53 12.07
N GLN A 342 -13.89 -7.66 12.39
CA GLN A 342 -12.50 -7.79 12.80
C GLN A 342 -11.73 -8.57 11.72
N PHE A 343 -10.60 -8.04 11.28
CA PHE A 343 -9.69 -8.81 10.44
C PHE A 343 -8.98 -9.89 11.26
N GLY A 344 -8.51 -10.93 10.58
CA GLY A 344 -7.81 -12.07 11.18
C GLY A 344 -6.37 -11.75 11.60
N PRO A 345 -5.65 -12.76 12.14
CA PRO A 345 -4.23 -12.65 12.42
C PRO A 345 -3.44 -12.32 11.14
N VAL A 346 -2.46 -11.43 11.26
CA VAL A 346 -1.61 -11.01 10.13
C VAL A 346 -0.31 -11.81 10.18
N ASP A 347 -0.02 -12.56 9.11
CA ASP A 347 1.20 -13.38 9.02
C ASP A 347 2.46 -12.50 9.16
N GLY A 348 3.39 -12.92 10.02
CA GLY A 348 4.60 -12.18 10.33
C GLY A 348 4.40 -10.91 11.17
N MET A 349 3.16 -10.60 11.62
CA MET A 349 2.87 -9.40 12.40
C MET A 349 1.96 -9.70 13.63
N PRO A 350 2.37 -10.53 14.58
CA PRO A 350 1.53 -10.97 15.71
C PRO A 350 1.12 -9.83 16.65
N TRP A 351 1.77 -8.67 16.55
CA TRP A 351 1.43 -7.46 17.32
C TRP A 351 0.30 -6.65 16.69
N VAL A 352 -0.07 -6.91 15.43
CA VAL A 352 -1.20 -6.24 14.77
C VAL A 352 -2.50 -6.89 15.23
N ARG A 353 -3.38 -6.10 15.81
CA ARG A 353 -4.68 -6.56 16.32
C ARG A 353 -5.79 -5.66 15.82
N SER A 354 -6.92 -6.29 15.48
CA SER A 354 -8.14 -5.56 15.13
C SER A 354 -8.78 -4.95 16.39
N VAL A 355 -9.40 -3.79 16.21
CA VAL A 355 -10.28 -3.20 17.22
C VAL A 355 -11.52 -4.09 17.40
N PRO A 356 -12.03 -4.30 18.64
CA PRO A 356 -13.28 -5.03 18.87
C PRO A 356 -14.47 -4.38 18.15
N THR A 357 -15.34 -5.19 17.57
CA THR A 357 -16.49 -4.70 16.80
C THR A 357 -17.44 -3.82 17.62
N ALA A 358 -17.56 -4.04 18.93
CA ALA A 358 -18.37 -3.22 19.80
C ALA A 358 -17.88 -1.75 19.87
N GLU A 359 -16.56 -1.54 19.90
CA GLU A 359 -15.94 -0.22 19.89
C GLU A 359 -16.10 0.47 18.53
N LEU A 360 -15.89 -0.28 17.43
CA LEU A 360 -16.15 0.22 16.08
C LEU A 360 -17.60 0.68 15.92
N LEU A 361 -18.56 -0.12 16.38
CA LEU A 361 -19.97 0.23 16.32
C LEU A 361 -20.36 1.44 17.19
N ALA A 362 -19.79 1.54 18.39
CA ALA A 362 -20.07 2.68 19.26
C ALA A 362 -19.68 3.98 18.56
N THR A 363 -18.50 4.01 17.95
CA THR A 363 -18.01 5.17 17.18
C THR A 363 -18.85 5.40 15.91
N ALA A 364 -19.17 4.36 15.15
CA ALA A 364 -19.99 4.50 13.94
C ALA A 364 -21.38 5.05 14.25
N ARG A 365 -22.05 4.53 15.28
CA ARG A 365 -23.39 4.99 15.71
C ARG A 365 -23.41 6.45 16.09
N SER A 366 -22.40 6.95 16.79
CA SER A 366 -22.31 8.36 17.17
C SER A 366 -22.27 9.32 15.96
N ILE A 367 -21.89 8.81 14.79
CA ILE A 367 -21.78 9.58 13.55
C ILE A 367 -23.00 9.37 12.64
N THR A 368 -23.47 8.12 12.49
CA THR A 368 -24.53 7.76 11.54
C THR A 368 -25.93 8.04 12.06
N THR A 369 -26.10 8.17 13.40
CA THR A 369 -27.41 8.45 14.02
C THR A 369 -27.54 9.95 14.28
N THR A 370 -28.50 10.59 13.62
CA THR A 370 -28.89 11.99 13.93
C THR A 370 -30.30 12.03 14.45
N THR A 371 -30.56 12.96 15.39
CA THR A 371 -31.90 13.19 15.97
C THR A 371 -32.89 13.89 15.01
N THR A 372 -32.41 14.31 13.84
CA THR A 372 -33.15 15.22 12.94
C THR A 372 -33.58 14.60 11.61
N THR A 373 -33.13 13.38 11.26
CA THR A 373 -33.50 12.75 9.98
C THR A 373 -34.35 11.50 10.16
N THR A 374 -35.33 11.31 9.26
CA THR A 374 -36.24 10.16 9.23
C THR A 374 -35.60 8.86 8.75
N SER A 375 -34.41 8.90 8.20
CA SER A 375 -33.65 7.71 7.75
C SER A 375 -32.50 7.40 8.71
N HIS A 376 -32.67 6.37 9.51
CA HIS A 376 -31.60 5.84 10.35
C HIS A 376 -30.84 4.76 9.59
N GLY A 377 -29.54 4.92 9.42
CA GLY A 377 -28.66 3.87 8.90
C GLY A 377 -28.64 2.65 9.85
N THR A 378 -28.55 1.47 9.28
CA THR A 378 -28.46 0.23 10.06
C THR A 378 -27.02 -0.07 10.41
N THR A 379 -26.75 -0.39 11.68
CA THR A 379 -25.42 -0.72 12.17
C THR A 379 -25.41 -2.10 12.83
N THR A 380 -24.52 -2.99 12.38
CA THR A 380 -24.45 -4.38 12.83
C THR A 380 -23.00 -4.84 12.99
N GLN A 381 -22.75 -5.84 13.86
CA GLN A 381 -21.45 -6.42 14.07
C GLN A 381 -21.41 -7.90 13.67
N PHE A 382 -20.27 -8.34 13.12
CA PHE A 382 -20.10 -9.71 12.65
C PHE A 382 -18.85 -10.40 13.21
N GLY A 383 -18.13 -9.76 14.15
CA GLY A 383 -16.88 -10.33 14.68
C GLY A 383 -15.89 -10.60 13.56
N HIS A 384 -15.40 -11.83 13.46
CA HIS A 384 -14.46 -12.27 12.40
C HIS A 384 -15.17 -12.84 11.16
N ASP A 385 -16.50 -12.88 11.12
CA ASP A 385 -17.25 -13.44 10.00
C ASP A 385 -17.47 -12.42 8.88
N ILE A 386 -16.42 -12.21 8.10
CA ILE A 386 -16.41 -11.27 6.97
C ILE A 386 -17.43 -11.71 5.90
N SER A 387 -17.57 -13.03 5.67
CA SER A 387 -18.51 -13.55 4.67
C SER A 387 -19.95 -13.15 4.99
N LYS A 388 -20.37 -13.31 6.25
CA LYS A 388 -21.70 -12.84 6.68
C LYS A 388 -21.86 -11.33 6.61
N ALA A 389 -20.79 -10.58 6.91
CA ALA A 389 -20.82 -9.12 6.79
C ALA A 389 -21.02 -8.68 5.33
N LEU A 390 -20.36 -9.33 4.36
CA LEU A 390 -20.52 -9.06 2.93
C LEU A 390 -21.93 -9.42 2.44
N GLN A 391 -22.48 -10.56 2.86
CA GLN A 391 -23.86 -10.96 2.55
C GLN A 391 -24.87 -9.95 3.10
N TRP A 392 -24.71 -9.55 4.36
CA TRP A 392 -25.54 -8.51 4.98
C TRP A 392 -25.42 -7.18 4.22
N ALA A 393 -24.20 -6.77 3.88
CA ALA A 393 -23.96 -5.54 3.14
C ALA A 393 -24.63 -5.58 1.76
N HIS A 394 -24.59 -6.73 1.07
CA HIS A 394 -25.28 -6.93 -0.21
C HIS A 394 -26.80 -6.74 -0.07
N LEU A 395 -27.42 -7.40 0.93
CA LEU A 395 -28.86 -7.31 1.15
C LEU A 395 -29.29 -5.90 1.60
N THR A 396 -28.50 -5.26 2.45
CA THR A 396 -28.82 -3.93 3.02
C THR A 396 -28.61 -2.81 1.99
N ALA A 397 -27.57 -2.91 1.18
CA ALA A 397 -27.28 -1.92 0.17
C ALA A 397 -28.27 -1.94 -0.99
N ALA A 398 -28.92 -3.08 -1.27
CA ALA A 398 -29.69 -3.29 -2.49
C ALA A 398 -28.85 -2.85 -3.72
N ASP A 399 -29.27 -1.82 -4.45
CA ASP A 399 -28.52 -1.30 -5.61
C ASP A 399 -27.54 -0.16 -5.27
N ASN A 400 -27.40 0.19 -3.98
CA ASN A 400 -26.51 1.26 -3.56
C ASN A 400 -25.05 0.75 -3.44
N PRO A 401 -24.05 1.64 -3.49
CA PRO A 401 -22.65 1.26 -3.39
C PRO A 401 -22.30 0.63 -2.03
N ILE A 402 -21.36 -0.32 -2.08
CA ILE A 402 -20.71 -0.89 -0.91
C ILE A 402 -19.26 -0.41 -0.88
N VAL A 403 -18.78 0.01 0.30
CA VAL A 403 -17.39 0.41 0.53
C VAL A 403 -16.78 -0.42 1.66
N ILE A 404 -15.65 -1.04 1.40
CA ILE A 404 -14.90 -1.85 2.37
C ILE A 404 -13.63 -1.09 2.69
N ALA A 405 -13.48 -0.62 3.95
CA ALA A 405 -12.40 0.28 4.32
C ALA A 405 -12.04 0.26 5.82
N GLY A 406 -11.07 1.11 6.20
CA GLY A 406 -10.60 1.31 7.57
C GLY A 406 -9.35 0.51 7.91
N SER A 407 -8.99 -0.51 7.12
CA SER A 407 -7.77 -1.29 7.29
C SER A 407 -7.37 -2.01 6.00
N LEU A 408 -6.07 -1.97 5.69
CA LEU A 408 -5.53 -2.79 4.60
C LEU A 408 -5.64 -4.28 4.91
N TYR A 409 -5.62 -4.67 6.18
CA TYR A 409 -5.79 -6.07 6.60
C TYR A 409 -7.21 -6.59 6.39
N LEU A 410 -8.22 -5.74 6.50
CA LEU A 410 -9.58 -6.09 6.09
C LEU A 410 -9.66 -6.33 4.58
N VAL A 411 -9.07 -5.44 3.79
CA VAL A 411 -9.00 -5.62 2.33
C VAL A 411 -8.28 -6.92 1.97
N SER A 412 -7.18 -7.22 2.68
CA SER A 412 -6.45 -8.50 2.57
C SER A 412 -7.36 -9.72 2.77
N ASP A 413 -8.11 -9.73 3.86
CA ASP A 413 -8.99 -10.85 4.20
C ASP A 413 -10.11 -11.03 3.18
N VAL A 414 -10.70 -9.92 2.69
CA VAL A 414 -11.72 -9.97 1.62
C VAL A 414 -11.13 -10.56 0.33
N LEU A 415 -9.96 -10.10 -0.09
CA LEU A 415 -9.30 -10.61 -1.30
C LEU A 415 -8.86 -12.08 -1.15
N ARG A 416 -8.43 -12.49 0.05
CA ARG A 416 -8.10 -13.88 0.36
C ARG A 416 -9.35 -14.76 0.27
N LEU A 417 -10.45 -14.36 0.87
CA LEU A 417 -11.73 -15.06 0.79
C LEU A 417 -12.19 -15.19 -0.67
N LEU A 418 -12.13 -14.11 -1.44
CA LEU A 418 -12.51 -14.11 -2.85
C LEU A 418 -11.70 -15.13 -3.65
N ARG A 419 -10.37 -15.14 -3.46
CA ARG A 419 -9.46 -16.10 -4.12
C ARG A 419 -9.78 -17.55 -3.72
N GLN A 420 -9.99 -17.80 -2.43
CA GLN A 420 -10.30 -19.16 -1.92
C GLN A 420 -11.63 -19.68 -2.46
N THR A 421 -12.65 -18.84 -2.48
CA THR A 421 -13.98 -19.25 -2.96
C THR A 421 -13.98 -19.47 -4.47
N ALA A 422 -13.30 -18.64 -5.25
CA ALA A 422 -13.17 -18.81 -6.69
C ALA A 422 -12.43 -20.14 -7.03
N ALA A 423 -11.34 -20.44 -6.32
CA ALA A 423 -10.60 -21.70 -6.52
C ALA A 423 -11.47 -22.94 -6.20
N ALA A 424 -12.27 -22.90 -5.12
CA ALA A 424 -13.18 -23.99 -4.76
C ALA A 424 -14.29 -24.21 -5.81
N GLU A 425 -14.80 -23.14 -6.43
CA GLU A 425 -15.77 -23.25 -7.52
C GLU A 425 -15.16 -23.87 -8.79
N GLU A 426 -13.93 -23.46 -9.14
CA GLU A 426 -13.21 -24.05 -10.29
C GLU A 426 -12.95 -25.54 -10.09
N GLU A 427 -12.54 -25.97 -8.90
CA GLU A 427 -12.31 -27.37 -8.55
C GLU A 427 -13.63 -28.18 -8.64
N THR A 428 -14.72 -27.65 -8.07
CA THR A 428 -16.05 -28.26 -8.13
C THR A 428 -16.56 -28.38 -9.58
N ALA A 429 -16.31 -27.38 -10.40
CA ALA A 429 -16.69 -27.39 -11.81
C ALA A 429 -15.88 -28.44 -12.62
N ALA A 430 -14.57 -28.52 -12.33
CA ALA A 430 -13.69 -29.53 -12.94
C ALA A 430 -14.11 -30.96 -12.57
N ASP A 431 -14.38 -31.22 -11.29
CA ASP A 431 -14.86 -32.54 -10.80
C ASP A 431 -16.21 -32.90 -11.42
N THR A 432 -17.11 -31.95 -11.54
CA THR A 432 -18.42 -32.15 -12.18
C THR A 432 -18.27 -32.49 -13.68
N ALA A 433 -17.34 -31.82 -14.37
CA ALA A 433 -17.05 -32.09 -15.77
C ALA A 433 -16.42 -33.48 -15.96
N MET A 434 -15.49 -33.89 -15.11
CA MET A 434 -14.88 -35.22 -15.10
C MET A 434 -15.92 -36.32 -14.83
N ALA A 435 -16.82 -36.12 -13.85
CA ALA A 435 -17.89 -37.06 -13.54
C ALA A 435 -18.86 -37.25 -14.72
N ARG A 436 -19.15 -36.20 -15.49
CA ARG A 436 -19.98 -36.30 -16.71
C ARG A 436 -19.30 -37.04 -17.85
N ILE A 437 -17.98 -36.98 -17.96
CA ILE A 437 -17.19 -37.73 -18.97
C ILE A 437 -17.06 -39.21 -18.57
N ALA A 438 -17.03 -39.52 -17.28
CA ALA A 438 -16.88 -40.88 -16.76
C ALA A 438 -18.22 -41.65 -16.63
N ALA A 439 -19.37 -41.03 -16.87
CA ALA A 439 -20.67 -41.70 -16.83
C ALA A 439 -20.79 -42.61 -18.06
N PRO A 440 -21.01 -43.95 -17.90
CA PRO A 440 -21.21 -44.85 -19.03
C PRO A 440 -22.52 -44.50 -19.75
N VAL A 441 -22.50 -44.51 -21.07
CA VAL A 441 -23.65 -44.36 -21.96
C VAL A 441 -24.59 -45.55 -21.84
#